data_dbe185100779f637bd5b33788572fef8
#
_entry.id   dbe185100779f637bd5b33788572fef8
#
_cell.length_a   1.000
_cell.length_b   1.000
_cell.length_c   1.000
_cell.angle_alpha   90.00
_cell.angle_beta   90.00
_cell.angle_gamma   90.00
#
_symmetry.space_group_name_H-M   'P 1'
#
loop_
_entity.id
_entity.type
_entity.pdbx_description
1 polymer ?
#
loop_
_entity_poly.entity_id
_entity_poly.type
_entity_poly.pdbx_seq_one_letter_code
_entity_poly.pdbx_strand_id
1 'polypeptide(L)'
;MLQAMSGRDFRNFMEGFLRFADRSWGRVFNYAWSLGMTFGPVVALIFLWDDPGSTSFVLTAIGLGIVIVGILIVSNVWKTPHYKVMLAWDPEAMPGDWEAGRQKYFTINWIQFATTWGAFALFLLALISL
;
A
#
# COMPACT_ATOMS: atom_id res chain seq x y z
N MET A 1 12.11 13.41 9.38
CA MET A 1 13.13 13.69 8.36
C MET A 1 12.51 14.14 7.04
N LEU A 2 11.73 13.33 6.34
CA LEU A 2 11.11 13.70 5.04
C LEU A 2 10.21 14.94 5.09
N GLN A 3 9.52 15.19 6.20
CA GLN A 3 8.66 16.36 6.38
C GLN A 3 9.43 17.69 6.52
N ALA A 4 10.71 17.63 6.87
CA ALA A 4 11.57 18.80 7.03
C ALA A 4 12.45 19.07 5.79
N MET A 5 12.35 18.26 4.75
CA MET A 5 13.10 18.46 3.51
C MET A 5 12.57 19.64 2.72
N SER A 6 13.48 20.33 2.01
CA SER A 6 13.09 21.29 0.97
C SER A 6 12.32 20.58 -0.16
N GLY A 7 11.58 21.33 -0.95
CA GLY A 7 10.82 20.77 -2.08
C GLY A 7 11.73 20.05 -3.07
N ARG A 8 12.89 20.64 -3.41
CA ARG A 8 13.90 20.04 -4.27
C ARG A 8 14.41 18.69 -3.72
N ASP A 9 14.80 18.68 -2.45
CA ASP A 9 15.37 17.48 -1.83
C ASP A 9 14.32 16.37 -1.72
N PHE A 10 13.08 16.72 -1.38
CA PHE A 10 11.96 15.79 -1.35
C PHE A 10 11.69 15.18 -2.72
N ARG A 11 11.65 15.99 -3.79
CA ARG A 11 11.43 15.53 -5.15
C ARG A 11 12.58 14.61 -5.62
N ASN A 12 13.82 14.97 -5.35
CA ASN A 12 14.99 14.14 -5.70
C ASN A 12 15.03 12.83 -4.91
N PHE A 13 14.66 12.86 -3.63
CA PHE A 13 14.49 11.66 -2.83
C PHE A 13 13.44 10.72 -3.45
N MET A 14 12.28 11.25 -3.83
CA MET A 14 11.20 10.47 -4.45
C MET A 14 11.64 9.81 -5.75
N GLU A 15 12.38 10.53 -6.61
CA GLU A 15 12.92 9.95 -7.83
C GLU A 15 13.91 8.82 -7.54
N GLY A 16 14.84 9.02 -6.62
CA GLY A 16 15.81 8.00 -6.24
C GLY A 16 15.15 6.77 -5.63
N PHE A 17 14.17 6.97 -4.74
CA PHE A 17 13.40 5.89 -4.12
C PHE A 17 12.60 5.08 -5.16
N LEU A 18 11.92 5.74 -6.09
CA LEU A 18 11.12 5.06 -7.11
C LEU A 18 11.99 4.33 -8.13
N ARG A 19 13.12 4.90 -8.52
CA ARG A 19 14.11 4.20 -9.36
C ARG A 19 14.67 2.95 -8.67
N PHE A 20 14.89 3.01 -7.36
CA PHE A 20 15.31 1.85 -6.58
C PHE A 20 14.20 0.79 -6.49
N ALA A 21 12.96 1.20 -6.19
CA ALA A 21 11.81 0.30 -6.10
C ALA A 21 11.45 -0.36 -7.44
N ASP A 22 11.77 0.29 -8.56
CA ASP A 22 11.50 -0.22 -9.91
C ASP A 22 12.62 -1.12 -10.47
N ARG A 23 13.71 -1.31 -9.74
CA ARG A 23 14.73 -2.30 -10.08
C ARG A 23 14.15 -3.70 -9.99
N SER A 24 14.74 -4.64 -10.76
CA SER A 24 14.24 -6.02 -10.93
C SER A 24 13.85 -6.70 -9.60
N TRP A 25 14.68 -6.62 -8.58
CA TRP A 25 14.41 -7.23 -7.27
C TRP A 25 13.31 -6.52 -6.48
N GLY A 26 13.29 -5.18 -6.49
CA GLY A 26 12.23 -4.41 -5.82
C GLY A 26 10.87 -4.69 -6.46
N ARG A 27 10.84 -4.79 -7.78
CA ARG A 27 9.63 -5.13 -8.55
C ARG A 27 9.15 -6.54 -8.23
N VAL A 28 10.04 -7.53 -8.29
CA VAL A 28 9.70 -8.94 -7.95
C VAL A 28 9.17 -9.04 -6.53
N PHE A 29 9.82 -8.38 -5.56
CA PHE A 29 9.38 -8.38 -4.17
C PHE A 29 7.99 -7.75 -4.01
N ASN A 30 7.74 -6.59 -4.64
CA ASN A 30 6.43 -5.93 -4.61
C ASN A 30 5.32 -6.80 -5.20
N TYR A 31 5.57 -7.44 -6.34
CA TYR A 31 4.57 -8.34 -6.95
C TYR A 31 4.34 -9.58 -6.10
N ALA A 32 5.40 -10.25 -5.62
CA ALA A 32 5.28 -11.42 -4.77
C ALA A 32 4.50 -11.12 -3.49
N TRP A 33 4.78 -9.98 -2.85
CA TRP A 33 4.06 -9.52 -1.67
C TRP A 33 2.58 -9.24 -1.97
N SER A 34 2.29 -8.49 -3.03
CA SER A 34 0.92 -8.15 -3.41
C SER A 34 0.11 -9.38 -3.79
N LEU A 35 0.71 -10.32 -4.51
CA LEU A 35 0.09 -11.60 -4.86
C LEU A 35 -0.16 -12.44 -3.61
N GLY A 36 0.80 -12.57 -2.71
CA GLY A 36 0.65 -13.32 -1.46
C GLY A 36 -0.46 -12.77 -0.57
N MET A 37 -0.49 -11.45 -0.39
CA MET A 37 -1.53 -10.76 0.42
C MET A 37 -2.94 -10.87 -0.19
N THR A 38 -3.06 -11.12 -1.48
CA THR A 38 -4.36 -11.24 -2.16
C THR A 38 -4.77 -12.71 -2.32
N PHE A 39 -3.90 -13.54 -2.86
CA PHE A 39 -4.24 -14.93 -3.17
C PHE A 39 -4.21 -15.84 -1.94
N GLY A 40 -3.33 -15.60 -0.97
CA GLY A 40 -3.29 -16.36 0.27
C GLY A 40 -4.65 -16.41 0.99
N PRO A 41 -5.27 -15.27 1.30
CA PRO A 41 -6.60 -15.24 1.91
C PRO A 41 -7.70 -15.83 1.02
N VAL A 42 -7.62 -15.70 -0.31
CA VAL A 42 -8.58 -16.34 -1.23
C VAL A 42 -8.51 -17.86 -1.11
N VAL A 43 -7.30 -18.41 -1.10
CA VAL A 43 -7.10 -19.86 -0.91
C VAL A 43 -7.61 -20.29 0.47
N ALA A 44 -7.32 -19.53 1.52
CA ALA A 44 -7.82 -19.81 2.86
C ALA A 44 -9.36 -19.84 2.91
N LEU A 45 -10.03 -18.88 2.27
CA LEU A 45 -11.49 -18.85 2.19
C LEU A 45 -12.07 -20.07 1.45
N ILE A 46 -11.38 -20.60 0.44
CA ILE A 46 -11.80 -21.82 -0.25
C ILE A 46 -11.74 -23.01 0.71
N PHE A 47 -10.68 -23.13 1.52
CA PHE A 47 -10.57 -24.21 2.51
C PHE A 47 -11.54 -24.07 3.70
N LEU A 48 -11.98 -22.84 4.01
CA LEU A 48 -12.94 -22.56 5.07
C LEU A 48 -14.41 -22.52 4.57
N TRP A 49 -14.66 -22.87 3.32
CA TRP A 49 -15.97 -22.71 2.68
C TRP A 49 -17.08 -23.57 3.30
N ASP A 50 -16.73 -24.67 3.95
CA ASP A 50 -17.71 -25.58 4.59
C ASP A 50 -18.37 -24.96 5.82
N ASP A 51 -17.74 -23.95 6.46
CA ASP A 51 -18.31 -23.17 7.56
C ASP A 51 -18.08 -21.66 7.38
N PRO A 52 -18.86 -21.00 6.50
CA PRO A 52 -18.72 -19.57 6.24
C PRO A 52 -19.15 -18.67 7.42
N GLY A 53 -19.77 -19.26 8.45
CA GLY A 53 -20.09 -18.57 9.71
C GLY A 53 -18.97 -18.62 10.74
N SER A 54 -17.91 -19.38 10.50
CA SER A 54 -16.78 -19.47 11.43
C SER A 54 -16.04 -18.14 11.59
N THR A 55 -15.51 -17.93 12.78
CA THR A 55 -14.71 -16.73 13.08
C THR A 55 -13.54 -16.59 12.10
N SER A 56 -12.87 -17.70 11.79
CA SER A 56 -11.75 -17.72 10.85
C SER A 56 -12.15 -17.30 9.43
N PHE A 57 -13.29 -17.79 8.92
CA PHE A 57 -13.81 -17.37 7.62
C PHE A 57 -14.13 -15.88 7.60
N VAL A 58 -14.89 -15.39 8.58
CA VAL A 58 -15.33 -13.98 8.64
C VAL A 58 -14.13 -13.04 8.74
N LEU A 59 -13.17 -13.32 9.63
CA LEU A 59 -11.97 -12.50 9.79
C LEU A 59 -11.11 -12.49 8.51
N THR A 60 -10.97 -13.64 7.86
CA THR A 60 -10.22 -13.74 6.58
C THR A 60 -10.91 -12.94 5.48
N ALA A 61 -12.25 -13.02 5.37
CA ALA A 61 -13.01 -12.27 4.37
C ALA A 61 -12.93 -10.75 4.60
N ILE A 62 -13.03 -10.28 5.84
CA ILE A 62 -12.86 -8.86 6.17
C ILE A 62 -11.44 -8.41 5.87
N GLY A 63 -10.42 -9.18 6.28
CA GLY A 63 -9.03 -8.89 5.99
C GLY A 63 -8.74 -8.78 4.50
N LEU A 64 -9.27 -9.68 3.69
CA LEU A 64 -9.18 -9.62 2.23
C LEU A 64 -9.86 -8.37 1.64
N GLY A 65 -11.05 -8.01 2.15
CA GLY A 65 -11.73 -6.78 1.76
C GLY A 65 -10.88 -5.53 2.03
N ILE A 66 -10.23 -5.47 3.20
CA ILE A 66 -9.29 -4.38 3.57
C ILE A 66 -8.08 -4.35 2.61
N VAL A 67 -7.52 -5.50 2.24
CA VAL A 67 -6.42 -5.58 1.26
C VAL A 67 -6.85 -5.03 -0.10
N ILE A 68 -8.01 -5.45 -0.59
CA ILE A 68 -8.51 -5.00 -1.89
C ILE A 68 -8.73 -3.49 -1.90
N VAL A 69 -9.46 -2.95 -0.92
CA VAL A 69 -9.79 -1.53 -0.88
C VAL A 69 -8.57 -0.70 -0.48
N GLY A 70 -7.94 -1.01 0.64
CA GLY A 70 -6.91 -0.17 1.25
C GLY A 70 -5.55 -0.26 0.55
N ILE A 71 -5.25 -1.39 -0.09
CA ILE A 71 -3.96 -1.58 -0.76
C ILE A 71 -4.14 -1.47 -2.28
N LEU A 72 -4.96 -2.30 -2.90
CA LEU A 72 -5.04 -2.35 -4.36
C LEU A 72 -5.73 -1.11 -4.94
N ILE A 73 -6.91 -0.71 -4.43
CA ILE A 73 -7.64 0.46 -4.95
C ILE A 73 -6.87 1.74 -4.63
N VAL A 74 -6.43 1.94 -3.39
CA VAL A 74 -5.68 3.14 -3.00
C VAL A 74 -4.38 3.26 -3.78
N SER A 75 -3.67 2.15 -4.05
CA SER A 75 -2.45 2.17 -4.87
C SER A 75 -2.71 2.62 -6.31
N ASN A 76 -3.75 2.11 -6.94
CA ASN A 76 -3.98 2.35 -8.36
C ASN A 76 -4.71 3.68 -8.62
N VAL A 77 -5.65 4.07 -7.73
CA VAL A 77 -6.49 5.26 -7.92
C VAL A 77 -5.83 6.52 -7.36
N TRP A 78 -5.10 6.42 -6.26
CA TRP A 78 -4.52 7.59 -5.59
C TRP A 78 -2.99 7.64 -5.65
N LYS A 79 -2.32 6.56 -5.24
CA LYS A 79 -0.87 6.56 -5.10
C LYS A 79 -0.15 6.71 -6.42
N THR A 80 -0.44 5.84 -7.38
CA THR A 80 0.25 5.82 -8.68
C THR A 80 0.04 7.11 -9.47
N PRO A 81 -1.18 7.67 -9.60
CA PRO A 81 -1.38 8.96 -10.25
C PRO A 81 -0.66 10.09 -9.53
N HIS A 82 -0.71 10.11 -8.18
CA HIS A 82 -0.06 11.15 -7.41
C HIS A 82 1.47 11.11 -7.55
N TYR A 83 2.07 9.93 -7.59
CA TYR A 83 3.51 9.78 -7.83
C TYR A 83 3.93 10.32 -9.20
N LYS A 84 3.12 10.08 -10.24
CA LYS A 84 3.38 10.65 -11.57
C LYS A 84 3.38 12.17 -11.54
N VAL A 85 2.45 12.79 -10.82
CA VAL A 85 2.40 14.25 -10.64
C VAL A 85 3.67 14.74 -9.93
N MET A 86 4.06 14.13 -8.82
CA MET A 86 5.25 14.55 -8.07
C MET A 86 6.54 14.38 -8.87
N LEU A 87 6.66 13.32 -9.65
CA LEU A 87 7.84 13.11 -10.51
C LEU A 87 7.93 14.07 -11.68
N ALA A 88 6.81 14.66 -12.11
CA ALA A 88 6.77 15.67 -13.15
C ALA A 88 7.17 17.07 -12.64
N TRP A 89 7.31 17.29 -11.32
CA TRP A 89 7.76 18.56 -10.78
C TRP A 89 9.22 18.84 -11.18
N ASP A 90 9.48 20.06 -11.61
CA ASP A 90 10.84 20.54 -11.83
C ASP A 90 11.49 20.86 -10.47
N PRO A 91 12.59 20.19 -10.08
CA PRO A 91 13.26 20.43 -8.81
C PRO A 91 13.83 21.87 -8.69
N GLU A 92 14.09 22.55 -9.83
CA GLU A 92 14.57 23.93 -9.83
C GLU A 92 13.43 24.96 -9.85
N ALA A 93 12.21 24.53 -10.21
CA ALA A 93 11.01 25.37 -10.27
C ALA A 93 9.81 24.64 -9.68
N MET A 94 9.88 24.36 -8.38
CA MET A 94 8.82 23.64 -7.66
C MET A 94 7.49 24.39 -7.72
N PRO A 95 6.35 23.70 -7.95
CA PRO A 95 5.04 24.34 -7.93
C PRO A 95 4.74 24.94 -6.54
N GLY A 96 3.97 26.03 -6.49
CA GLY A 96 3.68 26.73 -5.24
C GLY A 96 2.90 25.89 -4.21
N ASP A 97 2.22 24.84 -4.66
CA ASP A 97 1.43 23.91 -3.84
C ASP A 97 2.14 22.57 -3.54
N TRP A 98 3.45 22.48 -3.77
CA TRP A 98 4.21 21.24 -3.58
C TRP A 98 4.09 20.67 -2.15
N GLU A 99 3.91 21.52 -1.13
CA GLU A 99 3.71 21.06 0.24
C GLU A 99 2.40 20.29 0.42
N ALA A 100 1.34 20.74 -0.23
CA ALA A 100 0.07 20.00 -0.26
C ALA A 100 0.24 18.64 -0.95
N GLY A 101 1.00 18.58 -2.04
CA GLY A 101 1.36 17.33 -2.70
C GLY A 101 2.15 16.39 -1.80
N ARG A 102 3.12 16.90 -1.04
CA ARG A 102 3.87 16.14 -0.02
C ARG A 102 2.94 15.63 1.08
N GLN A 103 2.05 16.46 1.58
CA GLN A 103 1.09 16.06 2.62
C GLN A 103 0.17 14.93 2.11
N LYS A 104 -0.30 15.03 0.87
CA LYS A 104 -1.09 13.97 0.24
C LYS A 104 -0.29 12.67 0.13
N TYR A 105 0.99 12.71 -0.21
CA TYR A 105 1.87 11.55 -0.22
C TYR A 105 1.90 10.85 1.16
N PHE A 106 2.09 11.61 2.25
CA PHE A 106 2.09 11.04 3.59
C PHE A 106 0.73 10.46 3.96
N THR A 107 -0.36 11.14 3.64
CA THR A 107 -1.73 10.66 3.92
C THR A 107 -1.98 9.31 3.24
N ILE A 108 -1.64 9.18 1.96
CA ILE A 108 -1.78 7.93 1.21
C ILE A 108 -0.96 6.80 1.86
N ASN A 109 0.30 7.08 2.22
CA ASN A 109 1.15 6.07 2.84
C ASN A 109 0.67 5.66 4.25
N TRP A 110 0.13 6.60 5.04
CA TRP A 110 -0.46 6.29 6.34
C TRP A 110 -1.72 5.43 6.22
N ILE A 111 -2.58 5.71 5.24
CA ILE A 111 -3.75 4.87 4.94
C ILE A 111 -3.29 3.45 4.59
N GLN A 112 -2.32 3.31 3.69
CA GLN A 112 -1.79 2.00 3.31
C GLN A 112 -1.11 1.28 4.48
N PHE A 113 -0.37 1.98 5.32
CA PHE A 113 0.22 1.42 6.53
C PHE A 113 -0.85 0.88 7.47
N ALA A 114 -1.86 1.69 7.81
CA ALA A 114 -2.94 1.28 8.72
C ALA A 114 -3.74 0.10 8.17
N THR A 115 -4.07 0.10 6.88
CA THR A 115 -4.82 -1.00 6.24
C THR A 115 -3.98 -2.28 6.14
N THR A 116 -2.68 -2.20 5.87
CA THR A 116 -1.78 -3.36 5.84
C THR A 116 -1.70 -4.03 7.22
N TRP A 117 -1.45 -3.25 8.26
CA TRP A 117 -1.37 -3.78 9.63
C TRP A 117 -2.72 -4.27 10.15
N GLY A 118 -3.82 -3.59 9.79
CA GLY A 118 -5.17 -4.04 10.12
C GLY A 118 -5.50 -5.39 9.48
N ALA A 119 -5.23 -5.56 8.19
CA ALA A 119 -5.43 -6.82 7.49
C ALA A 119 -4.55 -7.93 8.08
N PHE A 120 -3.28 -7.64 8.37
CA PHE A 120 -2.35 -8.59 8.98
C PHE A 120 -2.87 -9.07 10.35
N ALA A 121 -3.33 -8.16 11.20
CA ALA A 121 -3.90 -8.51 12.51
C ALA A 121 -5.13 -9.42 12.36
N LEU A 122 -6.02 -9.13 11.41
CA LEU A 122 -7.20 -9.97 11.15
C LEU A 122 -6.81 -11.36 10.66
N PHE A 123 -5.81 -11.48 9.79
CA PHE A 123 -5.32 -12.79 9.34
C PHE A 123 -4.67 -13.60 10.47
N LEU A 124 -3.92 -12.94 11.37
CA LEU A 124 -3.39 -13.61 12.56
C LEU A 124 -4.51 -14.09 13.48
N LEU A 125 -5.52 -13.26 13.72
CA LEU A 125 -6.68 -13.66 14.53
C LEU A 125 -7.47 -14.80 13.88
N ALA A 126 -7.63 -14.77 12.56
CA ALA A 126 -8.25 -15.86 11.82
C ALA A 126 -7.48 -17.18 12.00
N LEU A 127 -6.15 -17.13 11.92
CA LEU A 127 -5.28 -18.29 12.10
C LEU A 127 -5.36 -18.87 13.52
N ILE A 128 -5.43 -18.01 14.55
CA ILE A 128 -5.54 -18.44 15.95
C ILE A 128 -6.93 -19.03 16.25
N SER A 129 -7.94 -18.68 15.43
CA SER A 129 -9.33 -19.12 15.60
C SER A 129 -9.64 -20.44 14.88
N LEU A 130 -8.65 -21.06 14.20
CA LEU A 130 -8.77 -22.39 13.60
C LEU A 130 -8.86 -23.47 14.68
#